data_a0c865b571feac6bafadb74b813c9409
#
_entry.id   a0c865b571feac6bafadb74b813c9409
#
_cell.length_a   1.000
_cell.length_b   1.000
_cell.length_c   1.000
_cell.angle_alpha   90.00
_cell.angle_beta   90.00
_cell.angle_gamma   90.00
#
_symmetry.space_group_name_H-M   'P 1'
#
loop_
_entity.id
_entity.type
_entity.pdbx_description
1 polymer ?
#
loop_
_entity_poly.entity_id
_entity_poly.type
_entity_poly.pdbx_seq_one_letter_code
_entity_poly.pdbx_strand_id
1 'polypeptide(L)'
;MIRRISNAYLSVSAADMGAELQSVRAADGTEFIWQGDGRFWADRAPNLFPFTGRLIGGRYEMDGREYSMRIHGLTPYAAFREKYNDGTRLVMELESDEATVAVYPRRFVFQVIYELEENMLRVCYRVENRDTRAMFFGLGGHPGFNVPLEKGLRFEDCRLRFEPCAPKRVLFSPDCFVSGEAAHFPLEPGYTLPLRHGLFDDDAIFLEDAGRSVTLESAIGRASVTLSFPQMSYFGVWHMPGTDAPYVCLEPWCSLPARANMPTVFETHPGLIRLEPDGVYENRWSITFNT
;
A
#
# COMPACT_ATOMS: atom_id res chain seq x y z
N MET A 1 -1.89 9.41 -18.48
CA MET A 1 -3.35 9.32 -18.85
C MET A 1 -4.12 8.66 -17.72
N ILE A 2 -5.46 8.69 -17.74
CA ILE A 2 -6.31 8.02 -16.75
C ILE A 2 -7.03 6.87 -17.44
N ARG A 3 -6.95 5.69 -16.87
CA ARG A 3 -7.63 4.45 -17.28
C ARG A 3 -8.87 4.25 -16.43
N ARG A 4 -9.91 3.62 -16.97
CA ARG A 4 -11.16 3.39 -16.24
C ARG A 4 -11.69 1.99 -16.47
N ILE A 5 -12.26 1.44 -15.40
CA ILE A 5 -13.08 0.24 -15.40
C ILE A 5 -14.33 0.52 -14.55
N SER A 6 -15.44 -0.14 -14.85
CA SER A 6 -16.68 0.02 -14.08
C SER A 6 -17.59 -1.19 -14.21
N ASN A 7 -18.46 -1.35 -13.23
CA ASN A 7 -19.59 -2.27 -13.24
C ASN A 7 -20.85 -1.58 -12.68
N ALA A 8 -21.86 -2.31 -12.31
CA ALA A 8 -23.08 -1.73 -11.74
C ALA A 8 -22.89 -1.11 -10.35
N TYR A 9 -21.81 -1.43 -9.63
CA TYR A 9 -21.56 -1.03 -8.25
C TYR A 9 -20.50 0.06 -8.14
N LEU A 10 -19.43 -0.05 -8.93
CA LEU A 10 -18.23 0.78 -8.81
C LEU A 10 -17.77 1.36 -10.15
N SER A 11 -17.24 2.56 -10.08
CA SER A 11 -16.43 3.17 -11.12
C SER A 11 -15.02 3.43 -10.55
N VAL A 12 -14.00 2.86 -11.18
CA VAL A 12 -12.61 2.90 -10.73
C VAL A 12 -11.75 3.56 -11.80
N SER A 13 -10.86 4.44 -11.40
CA SER A 13 -9.87 5.02 -12.28
C SER A 13 -8.45 4.90 -11.71
N ALA A 14 -7.48 4.64 -12.60
CA ALA A 14 -6.07 4.59 -12.29
C ALA A 14 -5.27 5.46 -13.26
N ALA A 15 -4.18 6.06 -12.78
CA ALA A 15 -3.26 6.84 -13.59
C ALA A 15 -2.21 5.94 -14.27
N ASP A 16 -1.68 6.37 -15.41
CA ASP A 16 -0.50 5.70 -16.00
C ASP A 16 0.72 5.84 -15.07
N MET A 17 0.87 6.97 -14.37
CA MET A 17 1.92 7.13 -13.37
C MET A 17 1.63 6.26 -12.15
N GLY A 18 2.55 5.37 -11.81
CA GLY A 18 2.44 4.47 -10.66
C GLY A 18 1.36 3.39 -10.78
N ALA A 19 0.62 3.31 -11.89
CA ALA A 19 -0.66 2.59 -11.97
C ALA A 19 -1.59 2.94 -10.80
N GLU A 20 -1.43 4.14 -10.23
CA GLU A 20 -2.04 4.58 -8.98
C GLU A 20 -3.55 4.75 -9.11
N LEU A 21 -4.31 4.21 -8.17
CA LEU A 21 -5.76 4.49 -8.08
C LEU A 21 -5.99 5.97 -7.84
N GLN A 22 -6.84 6.57 -8.67
CA GLN A 22 -7.19 7.99 -8.60
C GLN A 22 -8.59 8.22 -8.02
N SER A 23 -9.48 7.25 -8.18
CA SER A 23 -10.86 7.32 -7.71
C SER A 23 -11.45 5.92 -7.62
N VAL A 24 -12.22 5.66 -6.59
CA VAL A 24 -13.15 4.54 -6.47
C VAL A 24 -14.47 5.09 -6.01
N ARG A 25 -15.45 5.11 -6.89
CA ARG A 25 -16.74 5.72 -6.65
C ARG A 25 -17.86 4.70 -6.73
N ALA A 26 -18.73 4.67 -5.72
CA ALA A 26 -19.95 3.87 -5.74
C ALA A 26 -21.00 4.45 -6.69
N ALA A 27 -22.04 3.66 -6.98
CA ALA A 27 -23.15 4.04 -7.87
C ALA A 27 -23.94 5.26 -7.36
N ASP A 28 -24.01 5.48 -6.05
CA ASP A 28 -24.63 6.64 -5.41
C ASP A 28 -23.78 7.92 -5.47
N GLY A 29 -22.55 7.81 -5.99
CA GLY A 29 -21.59 8.91 -6.14
C GLY A 29 -20.61 9.07 -4.98
N THR A 30 -20.67 8.23 -3.95
CA THR A 30 -19.70 8.23 -2.83
C THR A 30 -18.29 7.96 -3.33
N GLU A 31 -17.37 8.89 -3.08
CA GLU A 31 -15.94 8.74 -3.39
C GLU A 31 -15.20 8.22 -2.16
N PHE A 32 -14.58 7.06 -2.29
CA PHE A 32 -13.90 6.43 -1.17
C PHE A 32 -12.42 6.81 -1.05
N ILE A 33 -11.78 7.07 -2.18
CA ILE A 33 -10.33 7.35 -2.21
C ILE A 33 -10.07 8.83 -1.92
N TRP A 34 -9.06 9.08 -1.11
CA TRP A 34 -8.50 10.42 -0.89
C TRP A 34 -8.16 11.10 -2.22
N GLN A 35 -8.49 12.38 -2.35
CA GLN A 35 -8.36 13.07 -3.64
C GLN A 35 -7.08 13.90 -3.80
N GLY A 36 -6.07 13.68 -2.95
CA GLY A 36 -4.73 14.22 -3.14
C GLY A 36 -4.63 15.72 -2.92
N ASP A 37 -5.21 16.24 -1.82
CA ASP A 37 -5.02 17.64 -1.46
C ASP A 37 -3.59 17.88 -0.97
N GLY A 38 -2.80 18.62 -1.76
CA GLY A 38 -1.40 18.90 -1.49
C GLY A 38 -1.12 19.67 -0.19
N ARG A 39 -2.15 20.18 0.49
CA ARG A 39 -2.01 20.76 1.85
C ARG A 39 -1.68 19.68 2.88
N PHE A 40 -2.07 18.43 2.60
CA PHE A 40 -1.84 17.27 3.45
C PHE A 40 -0.93 16.26 2.74
N TRP A 41 -1.44 15.63 1.69
CA TRP A 41 -0.74 14.61 0.94
C TRP A 41 -1.22 14.56 -0.51
N ALA A 42 -0.30 14.75 -1.44
CA ALA A 42 -0.63 14.92 -2.86
C ALA A 42 -0.93 13.60 -3.59
N ASP A 43 -0.39 12.47 -3.09
CA ASP A 43 -0.68 11.15 -3.64
C ASP A 43 -2.04 10.65 -3.16
N ARG A 44 -2.50 9.50 -3.66
CA ARG A 44 -3.82 8.92 -3.35
C ARG A 44 -3.76 7.46 -2.93
N ALA A 45 -3.08 6.62 -3.70
CA ALA A 45 -3.01 5.18 -3.49
C ALA A 45 -1.78 4.58 -4.19
N PRO A 46 -0.55 4.97 -3.84
CA PRO A 46 0.65 4.46 -4.50
C PRO A 46 0.77 2.94 -4.41
N ASN A 47 1.23 2.33 -5.50
CA ASN A 47 1.70 0.95 -5.50
C ASN A 47 3.21 0.94 -5.25
N LEU A 48 3.69 0.08 -4.36
CA LEU A 48 5.06 0.08 -3.87
C LEU A 48 5.83 -1.13 -4.40
N PHE A 49 6.97 -0.88 -5.06
CA PHE A 49 7.88 -1.90 -5.59
C PHE A 49 9.18 -1.23 -6.10
N PRO A 50 10.37 -1.81 -5.98
CA PRO A 50 10.71 -3.09 -5.35
C PRO A 50 11.06 -2.98 -3.86
N PHE A 51 10.74 -1.85 -3.23
CA PHE A 51 10.97 -1.62 -1.80
C PHE A 51 9.82 -0.83 -1.19
N THR A 52 9.49 -1.11 0.09
CA THR A 52 8.45 -0.41 0.84
C THR A 52 9.08 0.52 1.87
N GLY A 53 8.59 1.75 1.97
CA GLY A 53 9.10 2.74 2.92
C GLY A 53 10.47 3.30 2.52
N ARG A 54 11.27 3.65 3.52
CA ARG A 54 12.51 4.45 3.39
C ARG A 54 13.76 3.58 3.47
N LEU A 55 14.78 3.96 2.69
CA LEU A 55 16.16 3.48 2.79
C LEU A 55 17.01 4.53 3.50
N ILE A 56 17.99 4.11 4.30
CA ILE A 56 18.91 5.04 4.98
C ILE A 56 19.72 5.79 3.93
N GLY A 57 19.60 7.12 3.93
CA GLY A 57 20.20 7.97 2.90
C GLY A 57 19.77 7.65 1.46
N GLY A 58 18.63 6.94 1.29
CA GLY A 58 18.16 6.49 -0.01
C GLY A 58 19.04 5.41 -0.65
N ARG A 59 19.86 4.68 0.13
CA ARG A 59 20.86 3.75 -0.38
C ARG A 59 20.60 2.31 0.05
N TYR A 60 21.01 1.38 -0.80
CA TYR A 60 20.99 -0.05 -0.52
C TYR A 60 22.12 -0.75 -1.27
N GLU A 61 22.48 -1.93 -0.83
CA GLU A 61 23.45 -2.81 -1.47
C GLU A 61 22.74 -3.98 -2.14
N MET A 62 23.23 -4.36 -3.33
CA MET A 62 22.81 -5.54 -4.05
C MET A 62 23.95 -6.05 -4.94
N ASP A 63 24.22 -7.35 -4.93
CA ASP A 63 25.38 -7.98 -5.61
C ASP A 63 26.72 -7.32 -5.24
N GLY A 64 26.89 -6.88 -3.97
CA GLY A 64 28.09 -6.22 -3.48
C GLY A 64 28.33 -4.82 -4.06
N ARG A 65 27.30 -4.16 -4.60
CA ARG A 65 27.37 -2.79 -5.12
C ARG A 65 26.29 -1.91 -4.49
N GLU A 66 26.63 -0.65 -4.25
CA GLU A 66 25.69 0.34 -3.75
C GLU A 66 24.87 0.94 -4.88
N TYR A 67 23.57 1.10 -4.61
CA TYR A 67 22.57 1.75 -5.46
C TYR A 67 21.77 2.76 -4.65
N SER A 68 21.08 3.65 -5.34
CA SER A 68 20.18 4.62 -4.72
C SER A 68 18.75 4.42 -5.22
N MET A 69 17.79 4.56 -4.31
CA MET A 69 16.37 4.43 -4.62
C MET A 69 15.56 5.43 -3.79
N ARG A 70 14.50 5.95 -4.36
CA ARG A 70 13.56 6.84 -3.67
C ARG A 70 12.69 6.04 -2.70
N ILE A 71 12.05 6.75 -1.78
CA ILE A 71 11.03 6.15 -0.90
C ILE A 71 10.00 5.39 -1.73
N HIS A 72 9.58 4.21 -1.26
CA HIS A 72 8.61 3.33 -1.90
C HIS A 72 9.03 2.73 -3.25
N GLY A 73 10.32 2.82 -3.60
CA GLY A 73 10.86 2.15 -4.78
C GLY A 73 10.72 2.92 -6.07
N LEU A 74 10.42 2.21 -7.14
CA LEU A 74 10.34 2.73 -8.50
C LEU A 74 8.91 3.12 -8.89
N THR A 75 7.95 2.31 -8.47
CA THR A 75 6.59 2.32 -9.03
C THR A 75 5.85 3.63 -8.89
N PRO A 76 5.90 4.38 -7.76
CA PRO A 76 5.19 5.65 -7.66
C PRO A 76 5.66 6.70 -8.69
N TYR A 77 6.87 6.51 -9.24
CA TYR A 77 7.55 7.46 -10.12
C TYR A 77 7.70 6.97 -11.56
N ALA A 78 7.17 5.78 -11.88
CA ALA A 78 7.27 5.18 -13.20
C ALA A 78 5.95 5.23 -13.96
N ALA A 79 6.03 5.44 -15.27
CA ALA A 79 4.87 5.37 -16.15
C ALA A 79 4.62 3.92 -16.57
N PHE A 80 3.43 3.44 -16.26
CA PHE A 80 2.93 2.14 -16.70
C PHE A 80 2.22 2.27 -18.04
N ARG A 81 2.23 1.21 -18.82
CA ARG A 81 1.38 1.06 -20.02
C ARG A 81 0.16 0.20 -19.72
N GLU A 82 -0.95 0.53 -20.34
CA GLU A 82 -2.10 -0.35 -20.35
C GLU A 82 -1.78 -1.59 -21.20
N LYS A 83 -1.81 -2.75 -20.59
CA LYS A 83 -1.61 -4.05 -21.24
C LYS A 83 -2.92 -4.66 -21.70
N TYR A 84 -3.97 -4.46 -20.90
CA TYR A 84 -5.30 -5.00 -21.14
C TYR A 84 -6.35 -4.16 -20.40
N ASN A 85 -7.51 -4.00 -21.03
CA ASN A 85 -8.69 -3.37 -20.42
C ASN A 85 -9.94 -3.87 -21.14
N ASP A 86 -10.85 -4.56 -20.42
CA ASP A 86 -12.14 -5.01 -20.96
C ASP A 86 -13.34 -4.24 -20.37
N GLY A 87 -13.07 -3.19 -19.60
CA GLY A 87 -14.06 -2.38 -18.91
C GLY A 87 -14.35 -2.81 -17.47
N THR A 88 -13.99 -4.03 -17.06
CA THR A 88 -14.12 -4.56 -15.69
C THR A 88 -12.78 -5.00 -15.10
N ARG A 89 -11.83 -5.31 -15.96
CA ARG A 89 -10.47 -5.70 -15.62
C ARG A 89 -9.46 -4.82 -16.34
N LEU A 90 -8.50 -4.25 -15.59
CA LEU A 90 -7.42 -3.41 -16.09
C LEU A 90 -6.07 -4.02 -15.69
N VAL A 91 -5.18 -4.23 -16.66
CA VAL A 91 -3.79 -4.64 -16.42
C VAL A 91 -2.87 -3.50 -16.82
N MET A 92 -2.18 -2.95 -15.84
CA MET A 92 -1.14 -1.93 -16.00
C MET A 92 0.24 -2.59 -15.86
N GLU A 93 1.15 -2.33 -16.77
CA GLU A 93 2.44 -3.01 -16.86
C GLU A 93 3.61 -2.04 -16.88
N LEU A 94 4.61 -2.31 -16.05
CA LEU A 94 5.93 -1.70 -16.06
C LEU A 94 6.96 -2.79 -16.43
N GLU A 95 7.58 -2.65 -17.57
CA GLU A 95 8.72 -3.47 -17.97
C GLU A 95 10.02 -2.70 -17.69
N SER A 96 11.03 -3.38 -17.14
CA SER A 96 12.31 -2.77 -16.85
C SER A 96 13.00 -2.27 -18.11
N ASP A 97 13.55 -1.09 -18.05
CA ASP A 97 14.37 -0.42 -19.07
C ASP A 97 15.75 -0.04 -18.50
N GLU A 98 16.56 0.66 -19.27
CA GLU A 98 17.90 1.11 -18.84
C GLU A 98 17.82 2.01 -17.60
N ALA A 99 16.81 2.88 -17.50
CA ALA A 99 16.66 3.80 -16.38
C ALA A 99 16.28 3.06 -15.10
N THR A 100 15.34 2.12 -15.17
CA THR A 100 14.94 1.31 -14.02
C THR A 100 16.03 0.34 -13.57
N VAL A 101 16.78 -0.26 -14.51
CA VAL A 101 17.92 -1.14 -14.21
C VAL A 101 19.08 -0.38 -13.55
N ALA A 102 19.27 0.90 -13.86
CA ALA A 102 20.26 1.75 -13.19
C ALA A 102 19.93 1.98 -11.71
N VAL A 103 18.63 1.96 -11.34
CA VAL A 103 18.15 2.13 -9.96
C VAL A 103 17.98 0.79 -9.25
N TYR A 104 17.49 -0.24 -9.94
CA TYR A 104 17.29 -1.59 -9.44
C TYR A 104 17.85 -2.59 -10.47
N PRO A 105 19.03 -3.21 -10.22
CA PRO A 105 19.82 -3.91 -11.22
C PRO A 105 19.28 -5.31 -11.55
N ARG A 106 18.01 -5.36 -11.92
CA ARG A 106 17.32 -6.58 -12.38
C ARG A 106 16.39 -6.25 -13.54
N ARG A 107 16.27 -7.21 -14.45
CA ARG A 107 15.27 -7.18 -15.50
C ARG A 107 13.99 -7.82 -14.98
N PHE A 108 12.88 -7.13 -15.11
CA PHE A 108 11.59 -7.59 -14.59
C PHE A 108 10.42 -7.09 -15.44
N VAL A 109 9.29 -7.74 -15.25
CA VAL A 109 7.97 -7.21 -15.58
C VAL A 109 7.19 -7.11 -14.27
N PHE A 110 6.65 -5.94 -13.99
CA PHE A 110 5.74 -5.72 -12.86
C PHE A 110 4.37 -5.30 -13.39
N GLN A 111 3.33 -6.01 -12.97
CA GLN A 111 1.96 -5.70 -13.32
C GLN A 111 1.14 -5.38 -12.08
N VAL A 112 0.31 -4.34 -12.20
CA VAL A 112 -0.78 -4.03 -11.28
C VAL A 112 -2.08 -4.36 -12.01
N ILE A 113 -2.84 -5.30 -11.47
CA ILE A 113 -4.07 -5.80 -12.05
C ILE A 113 -5.21 -5.39 -11.14
N TYR A 114 -6.14 -4.62 -11.68
CA TYR A 114 -7.39 -4.23 -11.04
C TYR A 114 -8.55 -4.98 -11.66
N GLU A 115 -9.39 -5.60 -10.85
CA GLU A 115 -10.54 -6.38 -11.33
C GLU A 115 -11.75 -6.12 -10.43
N LEU A 116 -12.89 -5.81 -11.03
CA LEU A 116 -14.15 -5.54 -10.34
C LEU A 116 -15.01 -6.78 -10.24
N GLU A 117 -15.43 -7.09 -9.01
CA GLU A 117 -16.41 -8.13 -8.68
C GLU A 117 -17.44 -7.54 -7.75
N GLU A 118 -18.64 -7.28 -8.26
CA GLU A 118 -19.69 -6.56 -7.51
C GLU A 118 -19.15 -5.24 -6.91
N ASN A 119 -19.27 -5.06 -5.59
CA ASN A 119 -18.75 -3.91 -4.84
C ASN A 119 -17.33 -4.09 -4.33
N MET A 120 -16.58 -5.04 -4.89
CA MET A 120 -15.20 -5.35 -4.53
C MET A 120 -14.23 -5.02 -5.66
N LEU A 121 -13.12 -4.38 -5.33
CA LEU A 121 -11.95 -4.22 -6.18
C LEU A 121 -10.88 -5.22 -5.74
N ARG A 122 -10.59 -6.18 -6.60
CA ARG A 122 -9.41 -7.06 -6.44
C ARG A 122 -8.18 -6.36 -6.99
N VAL A 123 -7.09 -6.45 -6.27
CA VAL A 123 -5.77 -5.96 -6.69
C VAL A 123 -4.81 -7.15 -6.70
N CYS A 124 -4.14 -7.36 -7.83
CA CYS A 124 -3.09 -8.35 -7.92
C CYS A 124 -1.79 -7.69 -8.40
N TYR A 125 -0.74 -7.87 -7.63
CA TYR A 125 0.63 -7.57 -8.05
C TYR A 125 1.25 -8.83 -8.64
N ARG A 126 1.74 -8.74 -9.87
CA ARG A 126 2.42 -9.83 -10.55
C ARG A 126 3.81 -9.38 -10.95
N VAL A 127 4.82 -10.09 -10.46
CA VAL A 127 6.24 -9.84 -10.73
C VAL A 127 6.79 -11.02 -11.52
N GLU A 128 7.44 -10.74 -12.65
CA GLU A 128 8.20 -11.72 -13.40
C GLU A 128 9.69 -11.37 -13.32
N ASN A 129 10.51 -12.32 -12.95
CA ASN A 129 11.96 -12.18 -13.06
C ASN A 129 12.40 -12.47 -14.49
N ARG A 130 12.86 -11.46 -15.20
CA ARG A 130 13.40 -11.53 -16.56
C ARG A 130 14.92 -11.42 -16.59
N ASP A 131 15.56 -11.46 -15.42
CA ASP A 131 17.02 -11.46 -15.27
C ASP A 131 17.56 -12.90 -15.18
N THR A 132 18.85 -13.04 -15.36
CA THR A 132 19.57 -14.32 -15.18
C THR A 132 19.96 -14.56 -13.71
N ARG A 133 19.71 -13.60 -12.83
CA ARG A 133 19.98 -13.64 -11.39
C ARG A 133 18.68 -13.58 -10.59
N ALA A 134 18.73 -14.05 -9.35
CA ALA A 134 17.59 -13.92 -8.43
C ALA A 134 17.26 -12.44 -8.16
N MET A 135 15.98 -12.12 -8.07
CA MET A 135 15.46 -10.83 -7.60
C MET A 135 15.19 -10.88 -6.11
N PHE A 136 15.32 -9.71 -5.46
CA PHE A 136 14.91 -9.51 -4.06
C PHE A 136 14.07 -8.24 -4.01
N PHE A 137 12.81 -8.34 -3.60
CA PHE A 137 11.92 -7.20 -3.61
C PHE A 137 10.87 -7.24 -2.50
N GLY A 138 10.43 -6.06 -2.08
CA GLY A 138 9.23 -5.83 -1.30
C GLY A 138 8.14 -5.22 -2.17
N LEU A 139 6.89 -5.40 -1.78
CA LEU A 139 5.75 -4.76 -2.41
C LEU A 139 4.65 -4.46 -1.39
N GLY A 140 3.79 -3.53 -1.75
CA GLY A 140 2.66 -3.13 -0.93
C GLY A 140 1.73 -2.14 -1.62
N GLY A 141 0.57 -1.94 -1.02
CA GLY A 141 -0.37 -0.89 -1.37
C GLY A 141 -0.35 0.22 -0.31
N HIS A 142 -0.66 1.43 -0.74
CA HIS A 142 -0.71 2.60 0.15
C HIS A 142 -1.97 3.45 -0.10
N PRO A 143 -3.18 2.82 -0.19
CA PRO A 143 -4.39 3.57 -0.48
C PRO A 143 -4.81 4.45 0.69
N GLY A 144 -5.05 5.73 0.41
CA GLY A 144 -5.70 6.68 1.30
C GLY A 144 -7.22 6.66 1.09
N PHE A 145 -7.96 6.56 2.17
CA PHE A 145 -9.43 6.59 2.16
C PHE A 145 -9.92 7.87 2.82
N ASN A 146 -10.98 8.46 2.27
CA ASN A 146 -11.64 9.58 2.90
C ASN A 146 -12.17 9.20 4.29
N VAL A 147 -11.99 10.06 5.28
CA VAL A 147 -12.54 9.92 6.62
C VAL A 147 -13.13 11.27 7.04
N PRO A 148 -14.43 11.33 7.34
CA PRO A 148 -15.41 10.24 7.31
C PRO A 148 -15.82 9.83 5.89
N LEU A 149 -16.37 8.62 5.76
CA LEU A 149 -16.92 8.11 4.49
C LEU A 149 -18.30 8.73 4.16
N GLU A 150 -18.99 9.28 5.15
CA GLU A 150 -20.32 9.84 5.02
C GLU A 150 -20.38 11.29 5.52
N LYS A 151 -21.19 12.10 4.86
CA LYS A 151 -21.43 13.48 5.29
C LYS A 151 -22.11 13.54 6.66
N GLY A 152 -21.67 14.49 7.48
CA GLY A 152 -22.24 14.72 8.81
C GLY A 152 -21.56 13.94 9.93
N LEU A 153 -20.67 13.02 9.60
CA LEU A 153 -19.78 12.37 10.56
C LEU A 153 -18.48 13.17 10.68
N ARG A 154 -17.77 12.93 11.79
CA ARG A 154 -16.42 13.47 12.05
C ARG A 154 -15.39 12.36 11.95
N PHE A 155 -14.13 12.71 11.88
CA PHE A 155 -13.00 11.78 11.88
C PHE A 155 -13.05 10.82 13.09
N GLU A 156 -13.34 11.37 14.28
CA GLU A 156 -13.40 10.63 15.54
C GLU A 156 -14.65 9.72 15.69
N ASP A 157 -15.65 9.88 14.82
CA ASP A 157 -16.79 8.97 14.78
C ASP A 157 -16.45 7.66 14.03
N CYS A 158 -15.25 7.61 13.42
CA CYS A 158 -14.75 6.47 12.65
C CYS A 158 -13.74 5.63 13.46
N ARG A 159 -13.62 4.37 13.07
CA ARG A 159 -12.70 3.41 13.67
C ARG A 159 -12.21 2.40 12.64
N LEU A 160 -11.11 1.75 12.94
CA LEU A 160 -10.70 0.51 12.27
C LEU A 160 -11.15 -0.66 13.12
N ARG A 161 -11.79 -1.65 12.50
CA ARG A 161 -12.13 -2.92 13.11
C ARG A 161 -11.33 -4.03 12.45
N PHE A 162 -10.54 -4.72 13.24
CA PHE A 162 -9.73 -5.86 12.84
C PHE A 162 -10.52 -7.16 13.02
N GLU A 163 -10.15 -8.21 12.31
CA GLU A 163 -10.53 -9.55 12.71
C GLU A 163 -9.83 -9.92 14.04
N PRO A 164 -10.28 -10.96 14.77
CA PRO A 164 -9.66 -11.35 16.03
C PRO A 164 -8.15 -11.58 15.87
N CYS A 165 -7.34 -10.75 16.52
CA CYS A 165 -5.88 -10.77 16.43
C CYS A 165 -5.24 -10.20 17.72
N ALA A 166 -3.93 -10.35 17.84
CA ALA A 166 -3.11 -9.76 18.90
C ALA A 166 -1.92 -9.02 18.27
N PRO A 167 -2.18 -7.84 17.65
CA PRO A 167 -1.17 -7.16 16.87
C PRO A 167 -0.03 -6.64 17.74
N LYS A 168 1.14 -6.56 17.12
CA LYS A 168 2.32 -5.90 17.68
C LYS A 168 2.69 -4.72 16.82
N ARG A 169 2.91 -3.58 17.46
CA ARG A 169 3.42 -2.37 16.80
C ARG A 169 4.92 -2.55 16.55
N VAL A 170 5.33 -2.47 15.30
CA VAL A 170 6.74 -2.34 14.93
C VAL A 170 7.23 -0.98 15.42
N LEU A 171 8.34 -0.96 16.16
CA LEU A 171 8.90 0.27 16.70
C LEU A 171 9.89 0.89 15.70
N PHE A 172 9.81 2.20 15.59
CA PHE A 172 10.65 3.00 14.71
C PHE A 172 11.58 3.91 15.49
N SER A 173 12.74 4.22 14.91
CA SER A 173 13.60 5.31 15.35
C SER A 173 12.93 6.67 15.03
N PRO A 174 13.42 7.79 15.63
CA PRO A 174 12.92 9.12 15.29
C PRO A 174 13.00 9.48 13.80
N ASP A 175 13.91 8.85 13.06
CA ASP A 175 14.09 9.05 11.61
C ASP A 175 13.20 8.10 10.77
N CYS A 176 12.23 7.42 11.39
CA CYS A 176 11.30 6.50 10.73
C CYS A 176 11.96 5.26 10.10
N PHE A 177 13.00 4.72 10.73
CA PHE A 177 13.59 3.42 10.40
C PHE A 177 13.24 2.37 11.45
N VAL A 178 13.08 1.12 11.03
CA VAL A 178 12.73 0.02 11.94
C VAL A 178 13.79 -0.16 13.00
N SER A 179 13.42 -0.13 14.29
CA SER A 179 14.34 -0.34 15.41
C SER A 179 14.80 -1.80 15.53
N GLY A 180 13.97 -2.73 15.04
CA GLY A 180 14.11 -4.19 15.21
C GLY A 180 13.40 -4.72 16.44
N GLU A 181 12.62 -3.87 17.10
CA GLU A 181 11.77 -4.21 18.24
C GLU A 181 10.30 -4.05 17.86
N ALA A 182 9.44 -4.80 18.55
CA ALA A 182 7.99 -4.67 18.45
C ALA A 182 7.39 -4.73 19.86
N ALA A 183 6.26 -4.03 20.03
CA ALA A 183 5.54 -3.97 21.30
C ALA A 183 4.08 -4.38 21.10
N HIS A 184 3.46 -4.97 22.13
CA HIS A 184 2.03 -5.25 22.09
C HIS A 184 1.24 -3.98 21.76
N PHE A 185 0.33 -4.08 20.81
CA PHE A 185 -0.54 -2.97 20.42
C PHE A 185 -1.98 -3.25 20.91
N PRO A 186 -2.46 -2.54 21.93
CA PRO A 186 -3.78 -2.80 22.48
C PRO A 186 -4.88 -2.32 21.53
N LEU A 187 -5.83 -3.20 21.22
CA LEU A 187 -7.08 -2.85 20.58
C LEU A 187 -8.19 -2.74 21.63
N GLU A 188 -9.15 -1.88 21.40
CA GLU A 188 -10.36 -1.78 22.24
C GLU A 188 -11.27 -3.02 22.06
N PRO A 189 -12.29 -3.22 22.94
CA PRO A 189 -13.24 -4.32 22.81
C PRO A 189 -13.84 -4.43 21.40
N GLY A 190 -13.93 -5.66 20.88
CA GLY A 190 -14.34 -5.93 19.49
C GLY A 190 -13.22 -5.74 18.47
N TYR A 191 -11.96 -5.73 18.92
CA TYR A 191 -10.76 -5.58 18.08
C TYR A 191 -10.76 -4.26 17.30
N THR A 192 -11.12 -3.16 17.98
CA THR A 192 -11.27 -1.85 17.34
C THR A 192 -10.16 -0.89 17.70
N LEU A 193 -9.83 0.00 16.77
CA LEU A 193 -8.95 1.15 16.93
C LEU A 193 -9.76 2.42 16.56
N PRO A 194 -10.27 3.17 17.55
CA PRO A 194 -10.91 4.45 17.29
C PRO A 194 -9.95 5.43 16.63
N LEU A 195 -10.38 6.10 15.58
CA LEU A 195 -9.55 7.08 14.88
C LEU A 195 -9.50 8.39 15.65
N ARG A 196 -8.32 8.95 15.75
CA ARG A 196 -8.02 10.28 16.30
C ARG A 196 -6.79 10.81 15.58
N HIS A 197 -6.75 12.09 15.24
CA HIS A 197 -5.62 12.69 14.55
C HIS A 197 -4.30 12.49 15.30
N GLY A 198 -4.29 12.63 16.61
CA GLY A 198 -3.10 12.41 17.45
C GLY A 198 -2.53 10.98 17.47
N LEU A 199 -3.20 10.00 16.87
CA LEU A 199 -2.61 8.66 16.68
C LEU A 199 -1.36 8.68 15.79
N PHE A 200 -1.24 9.69 14.94
CA PHE A 200 -0.23 9.80 13.89
C PHE A 200 0.84 10.86 14.18
N ASP A 201 0.85 11.44 15.38
CA ASP A 201 1.84 12.47 15.76
C ASP A 201 3.29 11.95 15.68
N ASP A 202 3.48 10.64 15.91
CA ASP A 202 4.77 9.96 15.80
C ASP A 202 4.93 9.21 14.44
N ASP A 203 4.27 9.69 13.36
CA ASP A 203 4.22 9.07 12.04
C ASP A 203 3.35 7.78 12.01
N ALA A 204 3.61 6.86 11.07
CA ALA A 204 2.79 5.68 10.80
C ALA A 204 2.77 4.67 11.96
N ILE A 205 1.63 4.01 12.12
CA ILE A 205 1.49 2.82 12.95
C ILE A 205 1.65 1.60 12.05
N PHE A 206 2.73 0.84 12.18
CA PHE A 206 2.90 -0.44 11.50
C PHE A 206 2.68 -1.59 12.46
N LEU A 207 1.84 -2.54 12.05
CA LEU A 207 1.46 -3.70 12.82
C LEU A 207 1.92 -4.99 12.13
N GLU A 208 2.53 -5.89 12.88
CA GLU A 208 2.63 -7.31 12.58
C GLU A 208 1.51 -8.06 13.32
N ASP A 209 1.14 -9.24 12.86
CA ASP A 209 0.06 -10.06 13.44
C ASP A 209 -1.31 -9.32 13.48
N ALA A 210 -1.57 -8.40 12.54
CA ALA A 210 -2.80 -7.59 12.46
C ALA A 210 -4.01 -8.36 11.90
N GLY A 211 -3.92 -9.67 11.76
CA GLY A 211 -4.93 -10.47 11.06
C GLY A 211 -4.77 -10.39 9.55
N ARG A 212 -5.84 -10.66 8.82
CA ARG A 212 -5.85 -10.69 7.35
C ARG A 212 -6.86 -9.72 6.74
N SER A 213 -7.61 -9.02 7.59
CA SER A 213 -8.68 -8.11 7.17
C SER A 213 -8.85 -6.98 8.18
N VAL A 214 -9.05 -5.77 7.67
CA VAL A 214 -9.35 -4.57 8.46
C VAL A 214 -10.47 -3.78 7.78
N THR A 215 -11.45 -3.33 8.58
CA THR A 215 -12.58 -2.52 8.12
C THR A 215 -12.50 -1.11 8.68
N LEU A 216 -12.50 -0.11 7.82
CA LEU A 216 -12.79 1.28 8.16
C LEU A 216 -14.29 1.47 8.18
N GLU A 217 -14.85 1.88 9.32
CA GLU A 217 -16.29 2.05 9.51
C GLU A 217 -16.59 3.14 10.55
N SER A 218 -17.83 3.55 10.65
CA SER A 218 -18.36 4.33 11.76
C SER A 218 -19.40 3.50 12.53
N ALA A 219 -19.52 3.71 13.85
CA ALA A 219 -20.53 3.04 14.67
C ALA A 219 -21.98 3.51 14.37
N ILE A 220 -22.13 4.68 13.75
CA ILE A 220 -23.42 5.33 13.46
C ILE A 220 -23.69 5.52 11.97
N GLY A 221 -22.67 5.29 11.13
CA GLY A 221 -22.77 5.32 9.67
C GLY A 221 -23.10 3.95 9.08
N ARG A 222 -23.28 3.92 7.76
CA ARG A 222 -23.53 2.70 6.97
C ARG A 222 -22.38 2.36 6.06
N ALA A 223 -21.69 3.40 5.54
CA ALA A 223 -20.57 3.20 4.63
C ALA A 223 -19.39 2.54 5.34
N SER A 224 -18.75 1.62 4.67
CA SER A 224 -17.53 0.98 5.16
C SER A 224 -16.60 0.58 4.03
N VAL A 225 -15.32 0.46 4.35
CA VAL A 225 -14.28 -0.06 3.46
C VAL A 225 -13.57 -1.20 4.16
N THR A 226 -13.58 -2.39 3.57
CA THR A 226 -12.88 -3.56 4.12
C THR A 226 -11.72 -3.95 3.22
N LEU A 227 -10.49 -3.91 3.74
CA LEU A 227 -9.31 -4.48 3.10
C LEU A 227 -9.13 -5.93 3.54
N SER A 228 -8.87 -6.82 2.58
CA SER A 228 -8.43 -8.20 2.82
C SER A 228 -7.07 -8.40 2.17
N PHE A 229 -6.06 -8.82 2.96
CA PHE A 229 -4.65 -8.89 2.54
C PHE A 229 -3.96 -10.17 3.02
N PRO A 230 -4.45 -11.35 2.60
CA PRO A 230 -4.04 -12.65 3.17
C PRO A 230 -2.56 -12.99 2.99
N GLN A 231 -1.88 -12.34 2.04
CA GLN A 231 -0.48 -12.59 1.67
C GLN A 231 0.48 -11.46 2.10
N MET A 232 -0.01 -10.46 2.84
CA MET A 232 0.81 -9.37 3.35
C MET A 232 1.11 -9.58 4.84
N SER A 233 2.36 -9.36 5.24
CA SER A 233 2.82 -9.63 6.60
C SER A 233 2.63 -8.46 7.56
N TYR A 234 2.56 -7.25 7.02
CA TYR A 234 2.47 -6.02 7.79
C TYR A 234 1.28 -5.18 7.34
N PHE A 235 0.73 -4.43 8.28
CA PHE A 235 -0.37 -3.51 8.03
C PHE A 235 -0.04 -2.13 8.61
N GLY A 236 0.05 -1.13 7.74
CA GLY A 236 0.29 0.26 8.10
C GLY A 236 -1.02 1.05 8.22
N VAL A 237 -1.06 1.99 9.16
CA VAL A 237 -2.11 2.99 9.30
C VAL A 237 -1.44 4.35 9.40
N TRP A 238 -1.81 5.29 8.53
CA TRP A 238 -1.16 6.57 8.46
C TRP A 238 -2.06 7.70 7.95
N HIS A 239 -1.86 8.90 8.44
CA HIS A 239 -2.14 10.16 7.75
C HIS A 239 -1.03 11.17 8.05
N MET A 240 -1.04 12.32 7.40
CA MET A 240 -0.02 13.35 7.61
C MET A 240 0.05 13.77 9.09
N PRO A 241 1.20 13.55 9.76
CA PRO A 241 1.39 13.90 11.17
C PRO A 241 1.12 15.37 11.51
N GLY A 242 0.58 15.62 12.70
CA GLY A 242 0.35 16.98 13.21
C GLY A 242 -0.68 17.77 12.43
N THR A 243 -1.61 17.11 11.71
CA THR A 243 -2.65 17.76 10.91
C THR A 243 -4.04 17.19 11.25
N ASP A 244 -5.07 17.87 10.75
CA ASP A 244 -6.46 17.43 10.75
C ASP A 244 -6.88 16.82 9.39
N ALA A 245 -5.96 16.10 8.76
CA ALA A 245 -6.16 15.51 7.43
C ALA A 245 -7.39 14.58 7.38
N PRO A 246 -8.36 14.80 6.47
CA PRO A 246 -9.61 14.04 6.43
C PRO A 246 -9.46 12.73 5.64
N TYR A 247 -8.42 11.96 5.92
CA TYR A 247 -8.17 10.66 5.32
C TYR A 247 -7.37 9.77 6.27
N VAL A 248 -7.35 8.49 5.97
CA VAL A 248 -6.42 7.52 6.54
C VAL A 248 -5.91 6.60 5.45
N CYS A 249 -4.60 6.36 5.43
CA CYS A 249 -4.00 5.31 4.62
C CYS A 249 -4.10 3.97 5.35
N LEU A 250 -4.47 2.93 4.62
CA LEU A 250 -4.52 1.55 5.08
C LEU A 250 -3.60 0.72 4.19
N GLU A 251 -2.47 0.29 4.74
CA GLU A 251 -1.28 -0.07 3.96
C GLU A 251 -0.88 -1.53 4.16
N PRO A 252 -1.40 -2.46 3.35
CA PRO A 252 -0.93 -3.84 3.37
C PRO A 252 0.45 -3.96 2.69
N TRP A 253 1.48 -4.42 3.44
CA TRP A 253 2.86 -4.53 2.97
C TRP A 253 3.46 -5.92 3.20
N CYS A 254 4.30 -6.39 2.28
CA CYS A 254 5.08 -7.64 2.44
C CYS A 254 6.37 -7.44 3.26
N SER A 255 6.94 -6.23 3.22
CA SER A 255 8.21 -5.90 3.87
C SER A 255 8.12 -4.58 4.61
N LEU A 256 9.11 -4.28 5.43
CA LEU A 256 9.23 -3.04 6.19
C LEU A 256 10.32 -2.14 5.61
N PRO A 257 10.38 -0.85 6.01
CA PRO A 257 11.50 0.04 5.72
C PRO A 257 12.84 -0.49 6.22
N ALA A 258 13.92 0.17 5.83
CA ALA A 258 15.26 -0.14 6.31
C ALA A 258 15.34 -0.14 7.85
N ARG A 259 16.21 -0.98 8.39
CA ARG A 259 16.48 -1.06 9.82
C ARG A 259 17.47 0.04 10.22
N ALA A 260 17.17 0.72 11.33
CA ALA A 260 18.04 1.75 11.88
C ALA A 260 19.47 1.24 12.14
N ASN A 261 20.45 2.06 11.84
CA ASN A 261 21.88 1.79 12.09
C ASN A 261 22.47 0.55 11.39
N MET A 262 21.82 0.05 10.34
CA MET A 262 22.29 -1.10 9.56
C MET A 262 22.27 -0.80 8.06
N PRO A 263 23.28 -1.22 7.29
CA PRO A 263 23.20 -1.19 5.82
C PRO A 263 22.01 -2.03 5.35
N THR A 264 21.32 -1.57 4.32
CA THR A 264 20.26 -2.35 3.68
C THR A 264 20.88 -3.17 2.56
N VAL A 265 21.07 -4.45 2.80
CA VAL A 265 21.51 -5.44 1.81
C VAL A 265 20.31 -6.24 1.35
N PHE A 266 19.91 -6.14 0.08
CA PHE A 266 18.66 -6.73 -0.40
C PHE A 266 18.61 -8.24 -0.26
N GLU A 267 19.73 -8.92 -0.48
CA GLU A 267 19.83 -10.39 -0.37
C GLU A 267 19.51 -10.92 1.03
N THR A 268 19.69 -10.09 2.05
CA THR A 268 19.54 -10.48 3.46
C THR A 268 18.51 -9.64 4.21
N HIS A 269 17.89 -8.67 3.55
CA HIS A 269 16.87 -7.83 4.20
C HIS A 269 15.63 -8.65 4.57
N PRO A 270 15.20 -8.64 5.84
CA PRO A 270 14.03 -9.38 6.29
C PRO A 270 12.76 -8.95 5.53
N GLY A 271 11.97 -9.92 5.13
CA GLY A 271 10.68 -9.69 4.46
C GLY A 271 10.77 -9.42 2.96
N LEU A 272 11.97 -9.22 2.36
CA LEU A 272 12.08 -9.21 0.91
C LEU A 272 11.84 -10.60 0.33
N ILE A 273 11.08 -10.63 -0.75
CA ILE A 273 10.76 -11.84 -1.51
C ILE A 273 11.92 -12.14 -2.42
N ARG A 274 12.44 -13.36 -2.36
CA ARG A 274 13.41 -13.87 -3.32
C ARG A 274 12.69 -14.59 -4.46
N LEU A 275 12.99 -14.20 -5.69
CA LEU A 275 12.40 -14.78 -6.90
C LEU A 275 13.51 -15.21 -7.86
N GLU A 276 13.57 -16.51 -8.17
CA GLU A 276 14.57 -17.08 -9.05
C GLU A 276 14.39 -16.62 -10.51
N PRO A 277 15.42 -16.73 -11.38
CA PRO A 277 15.30 -16.49 -12.81
C PRO A 277 14.08 -17.20 -13.41
N ASP A 278 13.40 -16.55 -14.35
CA ASP A 278 12.18 -17.01 -15.00
C ASP A 278 11.00 -17.28 -14.06
N GLY A 279 11.16 -16.98 -12.76
CA GLY A 279 10.11 -17.10 -11.75
C GLY A 279 9.02 -16.06 -11.93
N VAL A 280 7.83 -16.40 -11.44
CA VAL A 280 6.65 -15.52 -11.37
C VAL A 280 6.13 -15.54 -9.95
N TYR A 281 5.90 -14.35 -9.40
CA TYR A 281 5.28 -14.17 -8.09
C TYR A 281 3.98 -13.37 -8.23
N GLU A 282 2.96 -13.80 -7.51
CA GLU A 282 1.69 -13.07 -7.43
C GLU A 282 1.30 -12.83 -5.98
N ASN A 283 0.83 -11.63 -5.72
CA ASN A 283 0.26 -11.24 -4.43
C ASN A 283 -1.12 -10.63 -4.69
N ARG A 284 -2.13 -11.10 -3.96
CA ARG A 284 -3.52 -10.69 -4.13
C ARG A 284 -4.08 -10.15 -2.84
N TRP A 285 -4.74 -9.01 -2.93
CA TRP A 285 -5.52 -8.39 -1.89
C TRP A 285 -6.78 -7.77 -2.49
N SER A 286 -7.69 -7.34 -1.67
CA SER A 286 -8.94 -6.76 -2.16
C SER A 286 -9.48 -5.68 -1.24
N ILE A 287 -10.34 -4.84 -1.80
CA ILE A 287 -11.06 -3.78 -1.09
C ILE A 287 -12.54 -3.94 -1.41
N THR A 288 -13.37 -4.12 -0.38
CA THR A 288 -14.83 -4.16 -0.49
C THR A 288 -15.39 -2.83 -0.01
N PHE A 289 -16.28 -2.23 -0.78
CA PHE A 289 -16.89 -0.92 -0.53
C PHE A 289 -18.39 -1.06 -0.29
N ASN A 290 -18.86 -0.57 0.85
CA ASN A 290 -20.28 -0.55 1.18
C ASN A 290 -20.75 0.89 1.39
N THR A 291 -21.98 1.20 0.95
CA THR A 291 -22.67 2.48 1.12
C THR A 291 -24.02 2.32 1.85
#